data_a94e3b036a4d51676dff6026c9cf94af
#
_entry.id   a94e3b036a4d51676dff6026c9cf94af
#
_cell.length_a   1.000
_cell.length_b   1.000
_cell.length_c   1.000
_cell.angle_alpha   90.00
_cell.angle_beta   90.00
_cell.angle_gamma   90.00
#
_symmetry.space_group_name_H-M   'P 1'
#
loop_
_entity.id
_entity.type
_entity.pdbx_description
1 polymer ?
#
loop_
_entity_poly.entity_id
_entity_poly.type
_entity_poly.pdbx_seq_one_letter_code
_entity_poly.pdbx_strand_id
1 'polypeptide(L)'
;MPMTEKGLIDTEKPEWLAQMETVLEVLNEGVIIANDRHRILFANSRFVEMTGISGQDLIEFDPSRFYSSEERDFLKQQIDVAFQAGHNRYAFVLPRKGGGRLPVIISSRTFQNSSNRFGIVTFTDISEQVQAGEELRSANGKLQSRQMEIEEDLRLAERVQNSLTPKSVVWDKLSVDAFYHPVHSIGGDFALVNSMDHEHLSLLVCDVSGHGIGAALVANRIYSETTAHLRGGMPFLDMFEELNRFLIEDIPGSGMFVTMAAARIDVHRRSMVFAGAGHPPAMLARRDQTPFLLESRSMILGALPEAVDIKSTLEVQLQPDDRIVIYTDGITEVFNSRGEMLGIPGIQEIVRQSSSLPAQEMKQAILDGVAAWRSGPPTDDVSLMVVHVR
;
A
#
# COMPACT_ATOMS: atom_id res chain seq x y z
N MET A 1 -16.44 2.21 -62.15
CA MET A 1 -16.91 3.44 -61.52
C MET A 1 -18.07 3.09 -60.61
N PRO A 2 -17.95 3.14 -59.29
CA PRO A 2 -19.10 3.02 -58.42
C PRO A 2 -19.80 4.37 -58.34
N MET A 3 -21.11 4.36 -58.60
CA MET A 3 -21.97 5.51 -58.42
C MET A 3 -22.06 5.85 -56.92
N THR A 4 -21.57 7.01 -56.57
CA THR A 4 -21.84 7.64 -55.27
C THR A 4 -23.30 8.07 -55.26
N GLU A 5 -24.17 7.32 -54.55
CA GLU A 5 -25.52 7.79 -54.23
C GLU A 5 -25.40 8.98 -53.27
N LYS A 6 -25.49 10.17 -53.81
CA LYS A 6 -25.65 11.40 -53.04
C LYS A 6 -26.98 11.33 -52.27
N GLY A 7 -26.95 11.53 -50.97
CA GLY A 7 -28.13 11.56 -50.09
C GLY A 7 -29.05 12.75 -50.37
N LEU A 8 -29.87 12.63 -51.40
CA LEU A 8 -30.87 13.63 -51.79
C LEU A 8 -32.17 13.37 -51.02
N ILE A 9 -32.49 14.24 -50.07
CA ILE A 9 -33.79 14.31 -49.44
C ILE A 9 -34.45 15.65 -49.79
N ASP A 10 -35.52 15.53 -50.61
CA ASP A 10 -36.61 16.47 -50.83
C ASP A 10 -36.47 17.70 -51.71
N THR A 11 -37.59 18.02 -52.36
CA THR A 11 -37.82 19.14 -53.28
C THR A 11 -37.88 20.52 -52.59
N GLU A 12 -37.75 20.61 -51.29
CA GLU A 12 -37.77 21.86 -50.51
C GLU A 12 -36.43 22.19 -49.83
N LYS A 13 -35.32 21.69 -50.36
CA LYS A 13 -34.02 21.93 -49.77
C LYS A 13 -33.61 23.41 -49.91
N PRO A 14 -33.33 24.11 -48.80
CA PRO A 14 -32.90 25.50 -48.88
C PRO A 14 -31.57 25.65 -49.61
N GLU A 15 -31.41 26.68 -50.43
CA GLU A 15 -30.20 26.95 -51.21
C GLU A 15 -28.92 27.04 -50.38
N TRP A 16 -29.01 27.60 -49.15
CA TRP A 16 -27.89 27.68 -48.21
C TRP A 16 -27.39 26.29 -47.77
N LEU A 17 -28.26 25.30 -47.66
CA LEU A 17 -27.89 23.95 -47.25
C LEU A 17 -27.06 23.25 -48.31
N ALA A 18 -27.40 23.46 -49.61
CA ALA A 18 -26.61 22.94 -50.71
C ALA A 18 -25.15 23.46 -50.70
N GLN A 19 -24.94 24.72 -50.28
CA GLN A 19 -23.60 25.30 -50.13
C GLN A 19 -22.80 24.69 -48.97
N MET A 20 -23.47 24.25 -47.93
CA MET A 20 -22.82 23.69 -46.71
C MET A 20 -22.63 22.18 -46.77
N GLU A 21 -23.24 21.46 -47.69
CA GLU A 21 -23.17 20.00 -47.77
C GLU A 21 -21.75 19.45 -47.76
N THR A 22 -20.87 20.01 -48.57
CA THR A 22 -19.48 19.55 -48.66
C THR A 22 -18.77 19.62 -47.29
N VAL A 23 -19.06 20.65 -46.51
CA VAL A 23 -18.47 20.82 -45.17
C VAL A 23 -19.07 19.81 -44.19
N LEU A 24 -20.37 19.59 -44.26
CA LEU A 24 -21.07 18.65 -43.38
C LEU A 24 -20.70 17.19 -43.66
N GLU A 25 -20.40 16.86 -44.91
CA GLU A 25 -20.00 15.52 -45.35
C GLU A 25 -18.61 15.10 -44.85
N VAL A 26 -17.68 16.05 -44.63
CA VAL A 26 -16.32 15.73 -44.17
C VAL A 26 -16.21 15.62 -42.65
N LEU A 27 -17.29 15.84 -41.90
CA LEU A 27 -17.29 15.72 -40.45
C LEU A 27 -17.23 14.25 -40.03
N ASN A 28 -16.41 13.95 -39.02
CA ASN A 28 -16.30 12.61 -38.43
C ASN A 28 -17.49 12.24 -37.53
N GLU A 29 -18.38 13.17 -37.26
CA GLU A 29 -19.63 12.95 -36.50
C GLU A 29 -20.79 12.75 -37.45
N GLY A 30 -21.76 11.95 -37.07
CA GLY A 30 -23.05 11.88 -37.76
C GLY A 30 -23.76 13.22 -37.61
N VAL A 31 -24.26 13.76 -38.70
CA VAL A 31 -24.98 15.05 -38.71
C VAL A 31 -26.31 14.90 -39.41
N ILE A 32 -27.37 15.43 -38.81
CA ILE A 32 -28.66 15.66 -39.45
C ILE A 32 -29.06 17.13 -39.31
N ILE A 33 -29.81 17.63 -40.31
CA ILE A 33 -30.47 18.92 -40.26
C ILE A 33 -31.98 18.67 -40.41
N ALA A 34 -32.76 19.28 -39.52
CA ALA A 34 -34.21 19.17 -39.51
C ALA A 34 -34.85 20.57 -39.44
N ASN A 35 -36.07 20.70 -39.95
CA ASN A 35 -36.88 21.92 -39.82
C ASN A 35 -37.67 21.93 -38.50
N ASP A 36 -38.40 23.01 -38.26
CA ASP A 36 -39.26 23.23 -37.10
C ASP A 36 -40.48 22.27 -36.99
N ARG A 37 -40.76 21.56 -38.10
CA ARG A 37 -41.76 20.46 -38.13
C ARG A 37 -41.13 19.09 -37.89
N HIS A 38 -39.86 19.07 -37.45
CA HIS A 38 -39.06 17.88 -37.15
C HIS A 38 -38.78 16.99 -38.38
N ARG A 39 -38.93 17.55 -39.59
CA ARG A 39 -38.65 16.82 -40.82
C ARG A 39 -37.16 16.92 -41.12
N ILE A 40 -36.53 15.78 -41.38
CA ILE A 40 -35.09 15.71 -41.70
C ILE A 40 -34.92 16.19 -43.15
N LEU A 41 -34.04 17.18 -43.33
CA LEU A 41 -33.71 17.78 -44.61
C LEU A 41 -32.36 17.29 -45.17
N PHE A 42 -31.47 16.86 -44.30
CA PHE A 42 -30.14 16.39 -44.62
C PHE A 42 -29.63 15.42 -43.59
N ALA A 43 -28.90 14.41 -44.02
CA ALA A 43 -28.06 13.55 -43.18
C ALA A 43 -26.75 13.28 -43.90
N ASN A 44 -25.61 13.42 -43.21
CA ASN A 44 -24.32 13.16 -43.83
C ASN A 44 -24.02 11.64 -43.92
N SER A 45 -23.04 11.31 -44.77
CA SER A 45 -22.60 9.92 -44.97
C SER A 45 -22.21 9.23 -43.66
N ARG A 46 -21.63 9.98 -42.72
CA ARG A 46 -21.25 9.44 -41.43
C ARG A 46 -22.44 9.00 -40.57
N PHE A 47 -23.53 9.74 -40.57
CA PHE A 47 -24.77 9.33 -39.91
C PHE A 47 -25.34 8.04 -40.50
N VAL A 48 -25.32 7.94 -41.85
CA VAL A 48 -25.77 6.73 -42.55
C VAL A 48 -24.90 5.53 -42.22
N GLU A 49 -23.58 5.67 -42.16
CA GLU A 49 -22.63 4.61 -41.74
C GLU A 49 -22.88 4.17 -40.30
N MET A 50 -23.07 5.10 -39.40
CA MET A 50 -23.30 4.83 -37.98
C MET A 50 -24.59 4.09 -37.73
N THR A 51 -25.67 4.42 -38.42
CA THR A 51 -27.00 3.88 -38.16
C THR A 51 -27.42 2.79 -39.14
N GLY A 52 -26.83 2.77 -40.35
CA GLY A 52 -27.26 1.94 -41.49
C GLY A 52 -28.60 2.39 -42.11
N ILE A 53 -29.09 3.57 -41.70
CA ILE A 53 -30.36 4.13 -42.21
C ILE A 53 -30.05 4.99 -43.42
N SER A 54 -30.52 4.59 -44.62
CA SER A 54 -30.27 5.34 -45.84
C SER A 54 -31.07 6.65 -45.89
N GLY A 55 -30.62 7.59 -46.74
CA GLY A 55 -31.35 8.86 -46.95
C GLY A 55 -32.81 8.66 -47.32
N GLN A 56 -33.12 7.62 -48.08
CA GLN A 56 -34.48 7.28 -48.51
C GLN A 56 -35.33 6.75 -47.33
N ASP A 57 -34.72 5.95 -46.44
CA ASP A 57 -35.37 5.48 -45.20
C ASP A 57 -35.63 6.65 -44.22
N LEU A 58 -34.83 7.72 -44.25
CA LEU A 58 -35.00 8.89 -43.39
C LEU A 58 -36.19 9.78 -43.83
N ILE A 59 -36.54 9.79 -45.14
CA ILE A 59 -37.73 10.51 -45.63
C ILE A 59 -39.00 9.89 -45.07
N GLU A 60 -39.08 8.57 -45.04
CA GLU A 60 -40.18 7.76 -44.55
C GLU A 60 -39.94 7.23 -43.12
N PHE A 61 -39.04 7.91 -42.38
CA PHE A 61 -38.62 7.40 -41.07
C PHE A 61 -39.80 7.32 -40.08
N ASP A 62 -40.18 6.09 -39.77
CA ASP A 62 -41.15 5.80 -38.72
C ASP A 62 -40.40 5.42 -37.42
N PRO A 63 -40.33 6.34 -36.47
CA PRO A 63 -39.65 6.04 -35.19
C PRO A 63 -40.23 4.84 -34.44
N SER A 64 -41.48 4.46 -34.70
CA SER A 64 -42.13 3.34 -34.02
C SER A 64 -41.51 1.98 -34.34
N ARG A 65 -40.79 1.89 -35.47
CA ARG A 65 -40.10 0.67 -35.90
C ARG A 65 -38.79 0.42 -35.18
N PHE A 66 -38.19 1.46 -34.56
CA PHE A 66 -36.85 1.43 -34.02
C PHE A 66 -36.80 1.72 -32.49
N TYR A 67 -37.78 2.47 -31.99
CA TYR A 67 -37.81 2.95 -30.63
C TYR A 67 -39.06 2.48 -29.91
N SER A 68 -38.90 2.14 -28.60
CA SER A 68 -40.04 1.92 -27.70
C SER A 68 -40.87 3.21 -27.51
N SER A 69 -42.07 3.09 -26.95
CA SER A 69 -42.89 4.27 -26.62
C SER A 69 -42.15 5.24 -25.70
N GLU A 70 -41.46 4.72 -24.68
CA GLU A 70 -40.70 5.51 -23.72
C GLU A 70 -39.53 6.25 -24.38
N GLU A 71 -38.79 5.57 -25.25
CA GLU A 71 -37.68 6.18 -25.99
C GLU A 71 -38.17 7.28 -26.95
N ARG A 72 -39.32 7.11 -27.57
CA ARG A 72 -39.92 8.13 -28.42
C ARG A 72 -40.37 9.36 -27.64
N ASP A 73 -41.00 9.16 -26.49
CA ASP A 73 -41.42 10.24 -25.60
C ASP A 73 -40.21 11.02 -25.08
N PHE A 74 -39.16 10.31 -24.69
CA PHE A 74 -37.87 10.92 -24.31
C PHE A 74 -37.28 11.75 -25.44
N LEU A 75 -37.14 11.20 -26.64
CA LEU A 75 -36.58 11.93 -27.78
C LEU A 75 -37.41 13.17 -28.14
N LYS A 76 -38.76 13.08 -28.11
CA LYS A 76 -39.63 14.20 -28.33
C LYS A 76 -39.39 15.31 -27.29
N GLN A 77 -39.30 14.96 -26.04
CA GLN A 77 -38.98 15.92 -24.97
C GLN A 77 -37.61 16.59 -25.20
N GLN A 78 -36.57 15.82 -25.60
CA GLN A 78 -35.26 16.38 -25.88
C GLN A 78 -35.26 17.34 -27.08
N ILE A 79 -36.05 17.05 -28.13
CA ILE A 79 -36.21 17.92 -29.28
C ILE A 79 -36.92 19.22 -28.84
N ASP A 80 -38.02 19.13 -28.08
CA ASP A 80 -38.73 20.29 -27.55
C ASP A 80 -37.82 21.20 -26.75
N VAL A 81 -36.98 20.62 -25.87
CA VAL A 81 -35.95 21.35 -25.09
C VAL A 81 -34.99 22.08 -26.03
N ALA A 82 -34.49 21.40 -27.07
CA ALA A 82 -33.56 22.01 -28.00
C ALA A 82 -34.18 23.21 -28.73
N PHE A 83 -35.45 23.11 -29.16
CA PHE A 83 -36.16 24.21 -29.82
C PHE A 83 -36.51 25.37 -28.90
N GLN A 84 -36.76 25.10 -27.60
CA GLN A 84 -37.04 26.13 -26.58
C GLN A 84 -35.75 26.84 -26.14
N ALA A 85 -34.74 26.08 -25.73
CA ALA A 85 -33.49 26.60 -25.16
C ALA A 85 -32.45 27.02 -26.21
N GLY A 86 -32.65 26.65 -27.48
CA GLY A 86 -31.70 26.88 -28.57
C GLY A 86 -30.60 25.84 -28.70
N HIS A 87 -30.42 24.99 -27.68
CA HIS A 87 -29.44 23.90 -27.69
C HIS A 87 -29.85 22.78 -26.70
N ASN A 88 -29.34 21.58 -26.91
CA ASN A 88 -29.46 20.47 -26.01
C ASN A 88 -28.30 19.48 -26.19
N ARG A 89 -27.91 18.73 -25.14
CA ARG A 89 -26.89 17.66 -25.18
C ARG A 89 -27.24 16.55 -24.20
N TYR A 90 -27.28 15.32 -24.69
CA TYR A 90 -27.62 14.16 -23.87
C TYR A 90 -27.01 12.88 -24.47
N ALA A 91 -26.83 11.86 -23.64
CA ALA A 91 -26.43 10.52 -24.08
C ALA A 91 -27.66 9.72 -24.48
N PHE A 92 -27.55 8.96 -25.55
CA PHE A 92 -28.60 8.10 -26.06
C PHE A 92 -28.04 6.84 -26.71
N VAL A 93 -28.88 5.84 -26.96
CA VAL A 93 -28.48 4.61 -27.61
C VAL A 93 -29.31 4.48 -28.92
N LEU A 94 -28.65 4.75 -30.06
CA LEU A 94 -29.28 4.67 -31.36
C LEU A 94 -29.45 3.21 -31.80
N PRO A 95 -30.58 2.83 -32.39
CA PRO A 95 -30.75 1.57 -33.09
C PRO A 95 -29.98 1.59 -34.43
N ARG A 96 -29.47 0.42 -34.84
CA ARG A 96 -28.91 0.20 -36.19
C ARG A 96 -29.87 -0.63 -37.05
N LYS A 97 -29.98 -0.31 -38.34
CA LYS A 97 -30.87 -1.03 -39.29
C LYS A 97 -30.54 -2.52 -39.42
N GLY A 98 -29.28 -2.91 -39.22
CA GLY A 98 -28.83 -4.31 -39.24
C GLY A 98 -28.94 -5.04 -37.89
N GLY A 99 -29.55 -4.43 -36.88
CA GLY A 99 -29.55 -4.90 -35.50
C GLY A 99 -28.37 -4.33 -34.71
N GLY A 100 -28.47 -4.41 -33.39
CA GLY A 100 -27.51 -3.77 -32.48
C GLY A 100 -27.89 -2.34 -32.10
N ARG A 101 -27.16 -1.79 -31.15
CA ARG A 101 -27.42 -0.47 -30.57
C ARG A 101 -26.09 0.27 -30.43
N LEU A 102 -26.09 1.55 -30.75
CA LEU A 102 -24.92 2.42 -30.80
C LEU A 102 -25.03 3.48 -29.69
N PRO A 103 -24.18 3.49 -28.68
CA PRO A 103 -24.14 4.55 -27.69
C PRO A 103 -23.58 5.82 -28.31
N VAL A 104 -24.32 6.92 -28.20
CA VAL A 104 -23.93 8.21 -28.76
C VAL A 104 -24.19 9.35 -27.79
N ILE A 105 -23.44 10.43 -27.94
CA ILE A 105 -23.83 11.74 -27.42
C ILE A 105 -24.52 12.49 -28.57
N ILE A 106 -25.77 12.88 -28.35
CA ILE A 106 -26.53 13.74 -29.25
C ILE A 106 -26.38 15.17 -28.77
N SER A 107 -25.88 16.04 -29.65
CA SER A 107 -25.85 17.49 -29.41
C SER A 107 -26.65 18.20 -30.49
N SER A 108 -27.58 19.03 -30.07
CA SER A 108 -28.46 19.79 -30.99
C SER A 108 -28.32 21.29 -30.76
N ARG A 109 -28.36 22.05 -31.87
CA ARG A 109 -28.48 23.52 -31.81
C ARG A 109 -29.51 23.95 -32.82
N THR A 110 -30.32 24.97 -32.49
CA THR A 110 -31.26 25.57 -33.36
C THR A 110 -30.75 26.91 -33.88
N PHE A 111 -31.05 27.22 -35.12
CA PHE A 111 -30.72 28.50 -35.74
C PHE A 111 -31.88 28.95 -36.65
N GLN A 112 -31.91 30.24 -36.97
CA GLN A 112 -32.93 30.83 -37.83
C GLN A 112 -32.26 31.28 -39.12
N ASN A 113 -32.91 30.96 -40.26
CA ASN A 113 -32.54 31.49 -41.58
C ASN A 113 -33.80 32.02 -42.26
N SER A 114 -33.80 33.33 -42.56
CA SER A 114 -34.97 34.06 -43.00
C SER A 114 -36.15 33.90 -42.03
N SER A 115 -37.27 33.35 -42.43
CA SER A 115 -38.46 33.13 -41.62
C SER A 115 -38.53 31.72 -41.02
N ASN A 116 -37.61 30.83 -41.34
CA ASN A 116 -37.65 29.42 -40.97
C ASN A 116 -36.64 29.10 -39.86
N ARG A 117 -37.01 28.21 -38.95
CA ARG A 117 -36.15 27.70 -37.87
C ARG A 117 -35.68 26.29 -38.22
N PHE A 118 -34.43 26.03 -37.98
CA PHE A 118 -33.77 24.74 -38.26
C PHE A 118 -33.03 24.24 -37.02
N GLY A 119 -32.90 22.91 -36.91
CA GLY A 119 -32.04 22.24 -35.92
C GLY A 119 -30.91 21.51 -36.63
N ILE A 120 -29.67 21.75 -36.21
CA ILE A 120 -28.53 20.90 -36.52
C ILE A 120 -28.29 19.99 -35.35
N VAL A 121 -28.16 18.69 -35.63
CA VAL A 121 -27.97 17.64 -34.61
C VAL A 121 -26.72 16.83 -34.97
N THR A 122 -25.79 16.75 -34.06
CA THR A 122 -24.58 15.92 -34.18
C THR A 122 -24.68 14.68 -33.32
N PHE A 123 -24.13 13.59 -33.81
CA PHE A 123 -24.10 12.27 -33.17
C PHE A 123 -22.65 11.85 -33.04
N THR A 124 -22.13 11.88 -31.82
CA THR A 124 -20.76 11.43 -31.51
C THR A 124 -20.82 9.99 -31.00
N ASP A 125 -20.18 9.07 -31.70
CA ASP A 125 -20.03 7.67 -31.26
C ASP A 125 -19.13 7.60 -30.03
N ILE A 126 -19.67 7.02 -28.95
CA ILE A 126 -18.94 6.85 -27.69
C ILE A 126 -18.75 5.37 -27.33
N SER A 127 -18.79 4.47 -28.32
CA SER A 127 -18.65 3.03 -28.09
C SER A 127 -17.32 2.67 -27.42
N GLU A 128 -16.22 3.26 -27.90
CA GLU A 128 -14.89 3.04 -27.33
C GLU A 128 -14.81 3.55 -25.87
N GLN A 129 -15.41 4.70 -25.58
CA GLN A 129 -15.42 5.28 -24.23
C GLN A 129 -16.24 4.42 -23.26
N VAL A 130 -17.39 3.89 -23.71
CA VAL A 130 -18.24 3.00 -22.91
C VAL A 130 -17.49 1.70 -22.62
N GLN A 131 -16.90 1.08 -23.65
CA GLN A 131 -16.14 -0.16 -23.50
C GLN A 131 -14.94 0.02 -22.57
N ALA A 132 -14.14 1.06 -22.79
CA ALA A 132 -13.00 1.36 -21.92
C ALA A 132 -13.43 1.61 -20.46
N GLY A 133 -14.58 2.27 -20.28
CA GLY A 133 -15.16 2.47 -18.94
C GLY A 133 -15.58 1.18 -18.26
N GLU A 134 -16.14 0.22 -18.97
CA GLU A 134 -16.52 -1.10 -18.46
C GLU A 134 -15.29 -1.96 -18.13
N GLU A 135 -14.29 -1.96 -19.01
CA GLU A 135 -13.01 -2.65 -18.78
C GLU A 135 -12.30 -2.11 -17.52
N LEU A 136 -12.25 -0.78 -17.39
CA LEU A 136 -11.65 -0.12 -16.21
C LEU A 136 -12.41 -0.48 -14.92
N ARG A 137 -13.73 -0.46 -14.94
CA ARG A 137 -14.54 -0.87 -13.77
C ARG A 137 -14.30 -2.33 -13.38
N SER A 138 -14.23 -3.22 -14.38
CA SER A 138 -13.94 -4.64 -14.15
C SER A 138 -12.54 -4.84 -13.57
N ALA A 139 -11.53 -4.15 -14.13
CA ALA A 139 -10.15 -4.20 -13.63
C ALA A 139 -10.04 -3.67 -12.19
N ASN A 140 -10.66 -2.54 -11.89
CA ASN A 140 -10.70 -1.98 -10.54
C ASN A 140 -11.38 -2.92 -9.54
N GLY A 141 -12.48 -3.56 -9.91
CA GLY A 141 -13.15 -4.54 -9.07
C GLY A 141 -12.25 -5.75 -8.73
N LYS A 142 -11.50 -6.25 -9.72
CA LYS A 142 -10.54 -7.35 -9.50
C LYS A 142 -9.37 -6.92 -8.60
N LEU A 143 -8.86 -5.70 -8.80
CA LEU A 143 -7.78 -5.16 -7.96
C LEU A 143 -8.23 -5.00 -6.50
N GLN A 144 -9.42 -4.45 -6.27
CA GLN A 144 -9.97 -4.31 -4.92
C GLN A 144 -10.17 -5.66 -4.21
N SER A 145 -10.70 -6.67 -4.92
CA SER A 145 -10.85 -8.00 -4.34
C SER A 145 -9.51 -8.61 -3.95
N ARG A 146 -8.50 -8.48 -4.82
CA ARG A 146 -7.15 -8.98 -4.56
C ARG A 146 -6.46 -8.25 -3.41
N GLN A 147 -6.67 -6.95 -3.30
CA GLN A 147 -6.13 -6.15 -2.20
C GLN A 147 -6.72 -6.59 -0.85
N MET A 148 -8.04 -6.81 -0.78
CA MET A 148 -8.69 -7.31 0.43
C MET A 148 -8.17 -8.68 0.87
N GLU A 149 -7.94 -9.60 -0.08
CA GLU A 149 -7.37 -10.93 0.18
C GLU A 149 -5.95 -10.81 0.79
N ILE A 150 -5.09 -9.98 0.17
CA ILE A 150 -3.73 -9.73 0.69
C ILE A 150 -3.77 -9.09 2.08
N GLU A 151 -4.66 -8.13 2.32
CA GLU A 151 -4.80 -7.49 3.62
C GLU A 151 -5.27 -8.47 4.70
N GLU A 152 -6.13 -9.42 4.37
CA GLU A 152 -6.56 -10.49 5.29
C GLU A 152 -5.42 -11.43 5.65
N ASP A 153 -4.63 -11.87 4.65
CA ASP A 153 -3.45 -12.70 4.85
C ASP A 153 -2.40 -12.00 5.71
N LEU A 154 -2.13 -10.71 5.46
CA LEU A 154 -1.22 -9.91 6.26
C LEU A 154 -1.69 -9.75 7.71
N ARG A 155 -2.99 -9.56 7.96
CA ARG A 155 -3.54 -9.52 9.33
C ARG A 155 -3.39 -10.85 10.07
N LEU A 156 -3.46 -11.97 9.35
CA LEU A 156 -3.18 -13.28 9.94
C LEU A 156 -1.69 -13.40 10.32
N ALA A 157 -0.79 -13.04 9.41
CA ALA A 157 0.65 -13.04 9.66
C ALA A 157 1.04 -12.13 10.83
N GLU A 158 0.46 -10.92 10.93
CA GLU A 158 0.62 -10.00 12.06
C GLU A 158 0.21 -10.65 13.40
N ARG A 159 -0.93 -11.32 13.45
CA ARG A 159 -1.37 -12.03 14.66
C ARG A 159 -0.42 -13.14 15.08
N VAL A 160 0.12 -13.88 14.12
CA VAL A 160 1.11 -14.92 14.37
C VAL A 160 2.39 -14.30 14.94
N GLN A 161 2.92 -13.25 14.32
CA GLN A 161 4.13 -12.58 14.77
C GLN A 161 3.96 -11.92 16.15
N ASN A 162 2.84 -11.25 16.39
CA ASN A 162 2.51 -10.66 17.70
C ASN A 162 2.39 -11.72 18.80
N SER A 163 2.06 -12.97 18.48
CA SER A 163 2.02 -14.07 19.45
C SER A 163 3.42 -14.50 19.90
N LEU A 164 4.46 -14.19 19.13
CA LEU A 164 5.86 -14.49 19.43
C LEU A 164 6.52 -13.40 20.30
N THR A 165 5.93 -12.20 20.34
CA THR A 165 6.44 -11.09 21.14
C THR A 165 6.32 -11.42 22.63
N PRO A 166 7.41 -11.35 23.41
CA PRO A 166 7.34 -11.64 24.83
C PRO A 166 6.47 -10.62 25.54
N LYS A 167 5.58 -11.12 26.39
CA LYS A 167 4.82 -10.28 27.32
C LYS A 167 5.70 -9.93 28.51
N SER A 168 5.28 -8.91 29.28
CA SER A 168 5.92 -8.61 30.57
C SER A 168 5.99 -9.87 31.43
N VAL A 169 7.18 -10.21 31.89
CA VAL A 169 7.46 -11.41 32.68
C VAL A 169 8.11 -11.00 34.01
N VAL A 170 7.55 -11.49 35.11
CA VAL A 170 8.23 -11.50 36.41
C VAL A 170 8.75 -12.92 36.66
N TRP A 171 10.07 -13.06 36.71
CA TRP A 171 10.72 -14.35 36.87
C TRP A 171 11.79 -14.25 37.97
N ASP A 172 11.53 -14.91 39.11
CA ASP A 172 12.33 -14.80 40.35
C ASP A 172 12.60 -13.32 40.72
N LYS A 173 13.86 -12.92 40.74
CA LYS A 173 14.32 -11.55 41.05
C LYS A 173 14.40 -10.63 39.82
N LEU A 174 13.92 -11.07 38.67
CA LEU A 174 13.93 -10.30 37.45
C LEU A 174 12.52 -9.85 37.05
N SER A 175 12.41 -8.62 36.60
CA SER A 175 11.21 -8.12 35.95
C SER A 175 11.58 -7.70 34.53
N VAL A 176 11.05 -8.36 33.54
CA VAL A 176 11.29 -8.10 32.11
C VAL A 176 10.06 -7.46 31.51
N ASP A 177 10.23 -6.35 30.85
CA ASP A 177 9.19 -5.69 30.06
C ASP A 177 9.68 -5.44 28.63
N ALA A 178 8.91 -5.92 27.64
CA ALA A 178 9.27 -5.82 26.24
C ALA A 178 8.25 -5.00 25.47
N PHE A 179 8.70 -4.40 24.37
CA PHE A 179 7.90 -3.66 23.42
C PHE A 179 8.36 -4.02 22.02
N TYR A 180 7.39 -4.20 21.11
CA TYR A 180 7.62 -4.41 19.69
C TYR A 180 6.58 -3.63 18.90
N HIS A 181 7.02 -2.90 17.90
CA HIS A 181 6.15 -2.18 16.99
C HIS A 181 6.76 -2.20 15.58
N PRO A 182 6.20 -2.99 14.68
CA PRO A 182 6.66 -3.01 13.29
C PRO A 182 6.18 -1.77 12.54
N VAL A 183 6.97 -1.27 11.58
CA VAL A 183 6.59 -0.17 10.68
C VAL A 183 5.52 -0.60 9.69
N HIS A 184 5.58 -1.84 9.24
CA HIS A 184 4.57 -2.45 8.37
C HIS A 184 3.72 -3.43 9.18
N SER A 185 2.78 -4.11 8.53
CA SER A 185 1.95 -5.12 9.19
C SER A 185 2.76 -6.23 9.86
N ILE A 186 3.93 -6.55 9.30
CA ILE A 186 4.90 -7.52 9.82
C ILE A 186 6.32 -6.98 9.62
N GLY A 187 7.22 -7.30 10.55
CA GLY A 187 8.59 -6.79 10.57
C GLY A 187 9.65 -7.88 10.65
N GLY A 188 10.91 -7.44 10.56
CA GLY A 188 12.11 -8.27 10.69
C GLY A 188 12.54 -8.48 12.14
N ASP A 189 12.14 -7.60 13.02
CA ASP A 189 12.50 -7.62 14.43
C ASP A 189 11.76 -8.69 15.23
N PHE A 190 12.44 -9.24 16.23
CA PHE A 190 11.78 -9.97 17.31
C PHE A 190 12.58 -9.90 18.62
N ALA A 191 11.90 -10.11 19.72
CA ALA A 191 12.48 -10.26 21.03
C ALA A 191 12.09 -11.63 21.62
N LEU A 192 12.97 -12.21 22.47
CA LEU A 192 12.74 -13.50 23.07
C LEU A 192 13.16 -13.47 24.55
N VAL A 193 12.32 -14.07 25.38
CA VAL A 193 12.60 -14.33 26.81
C VAL A 193 12.39 -15.81 27.03
N ASN A 194 13.45 -16.53 27.46
CA ASN A 194 13.40 -17.97 27.65
C ASN A 194 14.08 -18.37 28.97
N SER A 195 13.36 -19.05 29.86
CA SER A 195 13.94 -19.70 31.00
C SER A 195 14.35 -21.12 30.64
N MET A 196 15.64 -21.46 30.84
CA MET A 196 16.15 -22.82 30.68
C MET A 196 15.78 -23.71 31.85
N ASP A 197 15.94 -23.17 33.05
CA ASP A 197 15.72 -23.80 34.32
C ASP A 197 15.27 -22.75 35.36
N HIS A 198 15.35 -23.03 36.64
CA HIS A 198 14.98 -22.10 37.71
C HIS A 198 16.06 -21.05 38.03
N GLU A 199 17.25 -21.16 37.43
CA GLU A 199 18.42 -20.32 37.74
C GLU A 199 18.79 -19.39 36.60
N HIS A 200 18.50 -19.76 35.32
CA HIS A 200 18.95 -19.06 34.14
C HIS A 200 17.82 -18.51 33.29
N LEU A 201 17.87 -17.21 33.01
CA LEU A 201 17.00 -16.53 32.06
C LEU A 201 17.81 -16.04 30.89
N SER A 202 17.43 -16.46 29.69
CA SER A 202 18.01 -15.97 28.44
C SER A 202 17.09 -14.93 27.81
N LEU A 203 17.68 -13.84 27.33
CA LEU A 203 17.07 -12.70 26.69
C LEU A 203 17.71 -12.54 25.31
N LEU A 204 16.94 -12.16 24.31
CA LEU A 204 17.47 -11.92 22.99
C LEU A 204 16.62 -10.88 22.27
N VAL A 205 17.28 -9.98 21.54
CA VAL A 205 16.68 -9.06 20.57
C VAL A 205 17.41 -9.27 19.27
N CYS A 206 16.65 -9.38 18.19
CA CYS A 206 17.12 -9.67 16.85
C CYS A 206 16.45 -8.72 15.86
N ASP A 207 17.21 -8.28 14.89
CA ASP A 207 16.74 -7.50 13.74
C ASP A 207 17.25 -8.14 12.45
N VAL A 208 16.34 -8.40 11.54
CA VAL A 208 16.60 -8.96 10.21
C VAL A 208 16.51 -7.85 9.17
N SER A 209 17.59 -7.63 8.45
CA SER A 209 17.66 -6.58 7.44
C SER A 209 16.51 -6.61 6.43
N GLY A 210 15.95 -5.43 6.14
CA GLY A 210 14.83 -5.26 5.24
C GLY A 210 13.48 -5.29 5.96
N HIS A 211 12.40 -5.23 5.18
CA HIS A 211 11.04 -5.14 5.75
C HIS A 211 10.05 -6.03 4.97
N GLY A 212 8.90 -6.24 5.57
CA GLY A 212 7.79 -6.96 4.96
C GLY A 212 7.92 -8.49 5.06
N ILE A 213 7.24 -9.21 4.18
CA ILE A 213 7.02 -10.66 4.27
C ILE A 213 8.34 -11.44 4.28
N GLY A 214 9.32 -11.04 3.44
CA GLY A 214 10.60 -11.74 3.34
C GLY A 214 11.38 -11.70 4.66
N ALA A 215 11.55 -10.52 5.23
CA ALA A 215 12.22 -10.33 6.53
C ALA A 215 11.49 -11.07 7.65
N ALA A 216 10.15 -10.97 7.70
CA ALA A 216 9.32 -11.65 8.69
C ALA A 216 9.44 -13.18 8.63
N LEU A 217 9.53 -13.78 7.43
CA LEU A 217 9.71 -15.23 7.29
C LEU A 217 11.07 -15.69 7.79
N VAL A 218 12.14 -14.92 7.48
CA VAL A 218 13.49 -15.20 8.00
C VAL A 218 13.52 -15.01 9.51
N ALA A 219 12.93 -13.95 10.05
CA ALA A 219 12.80 -13.70 11.48
C ALA A 219 12.09 -14.85 12.20
N ASN A 220 10.99 -15.37 11.65
CA ASN A 220 10.27 -16.51 12.22
C ASN A 220 11.13 -17.80 12.23
N ARG A 221 11.92 -18.03 11.18
CA ARG A 221 12.83 -19.17 11.12
C ARG A 221 13.91 -19.04 12.17
N ILE A 222 14.57 -17.88 12.26
CA ILE A 222 15.61 -17.58 13.27
C ILE A 222 15.04 -17.67 14.68
N TYR A 223 13.83 -17.17 14.91
CA TYR A 223 13.12 -17.29 16.20
C TYR A 223 13.00 -18.75 16.63
N SER A 224 12.59 -19.63 15.72
CA SER A 224 12.40 -21.05 15.99
C SER A 224 13.72 -21.75 16.34
N GLU A 225 14.76 -21.54 15.53
CA GLU A 225 16.11 -22.08 15.77
C GLU A 225 16.69 -21.56 17.11
N THR A 226 16.65 -20.25 17.30
CA THR A 226 17.14 -19.60 18.53
C THR A 226 16.42 -20.15 19.77
N THR A 227 15.10 -20.32 19.71
CA THR A 227 14.33 -20.90 20.82
C THR A 227 14.78 -22.33 21.14
N ALA A 228 15.02 -23.16 20.13
CA ALA A 228 15.50 -24.53 20.31
C ALA A 228 16.92 -24.56 20.92
N HIS A 229 17.82 -23.75 20.41
CA HIS A 229 19.21 -23.64 20.92
C HIS A 229 19.26 -23.14 22.36
N LEU A 230 18.48 -22.11 22.70
CA LEU A 230 18.43 -21.58 24.06
C LEU A 230 17.84 -22.60 25.06
N ARG A 231 16.81 -23.36 24.67
CA ARG A 231 16.26 -24.44 25.51
C ARG A 231 17.27 -25.57 25.72
N GLY A 232 18.12 -25.85 24.74
CA GLY A 232 19.19 -26.83 24.81
C GLY A 232 20.41 -26.34 25.60
N GLY A 233 20.45 -25.08 26.07
CA GLY A 233 21.57 -24.50 26.79
C GLY A 233 22.78 -24.18 25.92
N MET A 234 22.62 -24.11 24.61
CA MET A 234 23.69 -23.81 23.68
C MET A 234 24.37 -22.47 24.02
N PRO A 235 25.73 -22.38 24.00
CA PRO A 235 26.46 -21.13 24.11
C PRO A 235 26.04 -20.14 22.99
N PHE A 236 26.05 -18.86 23.30
CA PHE A 236 25.59 -17.86 22.32
C PHE A 236 26.44 -17.82 21.06
N LEU A 237 27.75 -18.00 21.19
CA LEU A 237 28.64 -17.93 20.02
C LEU A 237 28.43 -19.12 19.09
N ASP A 238 28.22 -20.32 19.62
CA ASP A 238 27.90 -21.53 18.84
C ASP A 238 26.56 -21.34 18.11
N MET A 239 25.55 -20.75 18.79
CA MET A 239 24.27 -20.39 18.19
C MET A 239 24.46 -19.36 17.06
N PHE A 240 25.27 -18.33 17.27
CA PHE A 240 25.54 -17.32 16.22
C PHE A 240 26.25 -17.93 15.01
N GLU A 241 27.19 -18.88 15.23
CA GLU A 241 27.83 -19.61 14.11
C GLU A 241 26.84 -20.44 13.31
N GLU A 242 25.94 -21.15 13.97
CA GLU A 242 24.89 -21.93 13.30
C GLU A 242 23.93 -21.05 12.52
N LEU A 243 23.49 -19.93 13.12
CA LEU A 243 22.62 -18.97 12.43
C LEU A 243 23.33 -18.28 11.26
N ASN A 244 24.62 -17.93 11.41
CA ASN A 244 25.44 -17.36 10.32
C ASN A 244 25.54 -18.32 9.14
N ARG A 245 25.83 -19.59 9.41
CA ARG A 245 25.88 -20.65 8.40
C ARG A 245 24.53 -20.82 7.69
N PHE A 246 23.44 -20.88 8.44
CA PHE A 246 22.09 -20.95 7.90
C PHE A 246 21.81 -19.79 6.91
N LEU A 247 22.14 -18.57 7.28
CA LEU A 247 21.92 -17.39 6.43
C LEU A 247 22.71 -17.45 5.12
N ILE A 248 23.95 -17.94 5.17
CA ILE A 248 24.84 -18.00 4.01
C ILE A 248 24.54 -19.20 3.10
N GLU A 249 24.30 -20.39 3.69
CA GLU A 249 24.20 -21.63 2.95
C GLU A 249 22.77 -21.97 2.52
N ASP A 250 21.77 -21.74 3.41
CA ASP A 250 20.39 -22.13 3.16
C ASP A 250 19.54 -21.03 2.49
N ILE A 251 19.97 -19.75 2.58
CA ILE A 251 19.28 -18.60 1.95
C ILE A 251 20.26 -17.82 1.04
N PRO A 252 21.00 -18.49 0.16
CA PRO A 252 22.03 -17.84 -0.65
C PRO A 252 21.40 -16.79 -1.59
N GLY A 253 22.11 -15.67 -1.75
CA GLY A 253 21.72 -14.60 -2.67
C GLY A 253 20.54 -13.74 -2.21
N SER A 254 19.99 -13.96 -1.00
CA SER A 254 18.96 -13.10 -0.43
C SER A 254 19.49 -11.69 -0.13
N GLY A 255 20.78 -11.55 0.13
CA GLY A 255 21.42 -10.33 0.64
C GLY A 255 20.95 -9.95 2.03
N MET A 256 20.24 -10.83 2.73
CA MET A 256 19.76 -10.60 4.09
C MET A 256 20.88 -10.83 5.09
N PHE A 257 20.93 -9.97 6.07
CA PHE A 257 21.82 -10.08 7.23
C PHE A 257 21.01 -9.85 8.51
N VAL A 258 21.58 -10.25 9.62
CA VAL A 258 20.92 -10.24 10.91
C VAL A 258 21.82 -9.60 11.94
N THR A 259 21.25 -8.72 12.76
CA THR A 259 21.88 -8.23 13.96
C THR A 259 21.23 -8.87 15.19
N MET A 260 22.01 -9.16 16.22
CA MET A 260 21.50 -9.87 17.40
C MET A 260 22.24 -9.47 18.67
N ALA A 261 21.48 -9.24 19.74
CA ALA A 261 22.01 -9.12 21.09
C ALA A 261 21.38 -10.18 22.00
N ALA A 262 22.19 -10.93 22.71
CA ALA A 262 21.78 -12.00 23.61
C ALA A 262 22.41 -11.83 24.97
N ALA A 263 21.62 -12.08 26.05
CA ALA A 263 22.07 -12.04 27.42
C ALA A 263 21.53 -13.26 28.18
N ARG A 264 22.36 -13.93 28.97
CA ARG A 264 21.95 -15.01 29.90
C ARG A 264 22.27 -14.59 31.32
N ILE A 265 21.27 -14.51 32.14
CA ILE A 265 21.36 -14.08 33.55
C ILE A 265 21.26 -15.31 34.46
N ASP A 266 22.25 -15.51 35.28
CA ASP A 266 22.22 -16.40 36.45
C ASP A 266 21.78 -15.58 37.68
N VAL A 267 20.56 -15.85 38.18
CA VAL A 267 19.96 -15.06 39.27
C VAL A 267 20.59 -15.36 40.63
N HIS A 268 21.15 -16.55 40.81
CA HIS A 268 21.81 -16.92 42.08
C HIS A 268 23.19 -16.30 42.20
N ARG A 269 23.98 -16.38 41.09
CA ARG A 269 25.30 -15.75 41.03
C ARG A 269 25.24 -14.25 40.78
N ARG A 270 24.07 -13.76 40.36
CA ARG A 270 23.89 -12.38 39.91
C ARG A 270 24.90 -12.02 38.80
N SER A 271 25.14 -12.93 37.91
CA SER A 271 26.05 -12.72 36.78
C SER A 271 25.29 -12.78 35.46
N MET A 272 25.79 -12.08 34.49
CA MET A 272 25.23 -12.05 33.13
C MET A 272 26.35 -12.31 32.13
N VAL A 273 26.10 -13.22 31.19
CA VAL A 273 26.89 -13.39 29.99
C VAL A 273 26.17 -12.68 28.84
N PHE A 274 26.84 -11.76 28.16
CA PHE A 274 26.35 -11.02 27.04
C PHE A 274 27.14 -11.36 25.79
N ALA A 275 26.47 -11.48 24.65
CA ALA A 275 27.04 -11.58 23.32
C ALA A 275 26.23 -10.74 22.33
N GLY A 276 26.92 -10.07 21.41
CA GLY A 276 26.27 -9.29 20.34
C GLY A 276 26.97 -9.51 19.00
N ALA A 277 26.15 -9.54 17.93
CA ALA A 277 26.58 -9.67 16.55
C ALA A 277 26.02 -8.49 15.74
N GLY A 278 26.83 -7.48 15.45
CA GLY A 278 26.46 -6.29 14.67
C GLY A 278 25.30 -5.46 15.22
N HIS A 279 24.82 -5.75 16.42
CA HIS A 279 23.65 -5.12 17.01
C HIS A 279 24.03 -3.84 17.76
N PRO A 280 23.14 -2.82 17.87
CA PRO A 280 23.37 -1.67 18.72
C PRO A 280 23.78 -2.09 20.15
N PRO A 281 24.66 -1.33 20.83
CA PRO A 281 25.11 -1.70 22.17
C PRO A 281 23.95 -1.73 23.14
N ALA A 282 23.78 -2.85 23.85
CA ALA A 282 22.89 -2.88 25.00
C ALA A 282 23.46 -2.02 26.15
N MET A 283 22.62 -1.66 27.12
CA MET A 283 22.99 -0.76 28.20
C MET A 283 22.77 -1.42 29.55
N LEU A 284 23.75 -1.35 30.42
CA LEU A 284 23.62 -1.63 31.85
C LEU A 284 23.54 -0.29 32.60
N ALA A 285 22.34 0.05 33.08
CA ALA A 285 22.11 1.27 33.83
C ALA A 285 22.08 1.01 35.34
N ARG A 286 22.84 1.81 36.05
CA ARG A 286 22.86 1.92 37.52
C ARG A 286 22.35 3.29 37.92
N ARG A 287 21.68 3.35 39.05
CA ARG A 287 21.09 4.58 39.54
C ARG A 287 22.11 5.72 39.57
N ASP A 288 21.74 6.85 38.99
CA ASP A 288 22.53 8.09 38.94
C ASP A 288 23.92 7.98 38.28
N GLN A 289 24.17 6.88 37.53
CA GLN A 289 25.40 6.68 36.78
C GLN A 289 25.15 6.73 35.28
N THR A 290 26.20 7.06 34.49
CA THR A 290 26.14 6.89 33.04
C THR A 290 26.03 5.39 32.71
N PRO A 291 25.03 4.98 31.90
CA PRO A 291 24.88 3.58 31.54
C PRO A 291 26.13 3.02 30.84
N PHE A 292 26.54 1.84 31.26
CA PHE A 292 27.65 1.11 30.65
C PHE A 292 27.19 0.44 29.37
N LEU A 293 27.95 0.63 28.29
CA LEU A 293 27.65 0.05 27.00
C LEU A 293 28.18 -1.38 26.86
N LEU A 294 27.30 -2.30 26.49
CA LEU A 294 27.62 -3.70 26.20
C LEU A 294 27.72 -3.84 24.68
N GLU A 295 28.94 -3.67 24.16
CA GLU A 295 29.22 -3.63 22.74
C GLU A 295 29.10 -5.01 22.06
N SER A 296 28.54 -5.04 20.86
CA SER A 296 28.63 -6.21 19.97
C SER A 296 30.06 -6.40 19.52
N ARG A 297 30.59 -7.64 19.64
CA ARG A 297 31.97 -7.98 19.28
C ARG A 297 32.07 -8.89 18.06
N SER A 298 30.99 -9.61 17.73
CA SER A 298 30.87 -10.32 16.46
C SER A 298 30.31 -9.40 15.39
N MET A 299 30.63 -9.69 14.13
CA MET A 299 30.06 -8.96 12.98
C MET A 299 28.59 -9.34 12.77
N ILE A 300 27.91 -8.64 11.90
CA ILE A 300 26.56 -8.99 11.46
C ILE A 300 26.53 -10.39 10.85
N LEU A 301 25.53 -11.17 11.21
CA LEU A 301 25.37 -12.54 10.71
C LEU A 301 24.81 -12.52 9.28
N GLY A 302 25.29 -13.46 8.46
CA GLY A 302 24.90 -13.57 7.04
C GLY A 302 25.77 -12.75 6.07
N ALA A 303 26.66 -11.89 6.57
CA ALA A 303 27.52 -11.07 5.72
C ALA A 303 28.80 -11.80 5.29
N LEU A 304 29.43 -12.52 6.21
CA LEU A 304 30.70 -13.24 5.97
C LEU A 304 30.70 -14.59 6.68
N PRO A 305 31.37 -15.62 6.13
CA PRO A 305 31.47 -16.92 6.80
C PRO A 305 32.09 -16.85 8.19
N GLU A 306 33.03 -15.94 8.41
CA GLU A 306 33.78 -15.78 9.67
C GLU A 306 33.27 -14.58 10.48
N ALA A 307 31.95 -14.41 10.55
CA ALA A 307 31.35 -13.26 11.25
C ALA A 307 31.46 -13.35 12.77
N VAL A 308 31.59 -14.56 13.34
CA VAL A 308 31.57 -14.80 14.77
C VAL A 308 32.97 -14.86 15.35
N ASP A 309 33.25 -14.00 16.34
CA ASP A 309 34.48 -14.09 17.15
C ASP A 309 34.22 -14.96 18.39
N ILE A 310 34.78 -16.16 18.41
CA ILE A 310 34.63 -17.17 19.48
C ILE A 310 35.14 -16.74 20.86
N LYS A 311 35.72 -15.55 21.00
CA LYS A 311 36.18 -14.97 22.29
C LYS A 311 35.40 -13.73 22.69
N SER A 312 34.27 -13.48 22.09
CA SER A 312 33.59 -12.18 22.14
C SER A 312 32.45 -12.05 23.15
N THR A 313 32.31 -12.97 24.13
CA THR A 313 31.36 -12.77 25.24
C THR A 313 31.87 -11.78 26.27
N LEU A 314 30.94 -11.07 26.90
CA LEU A 314 31.17 -10.20 28.06
C LEU A 314 30.53 -10.83 29.29
N GLU A 315 31.32 -11.00 30.37
CA GLU A 315 30.78 -11.37 31.68
C GLU A 315 30.63 -10.13 32.55
N VAL A 316 29.46 -9.97 33.11
CA VAL A 316 29.09 -8.80 33.91
C VAL A 316 28.50 -9.24 35.25
N GLN A 317 29.03 -8.69 36.39
CA GLN A 317 28.44 -8.86 37.70
C GLN A 317 27.28 -7.88 37.88
N LEU A 318 26.10 -8.41 38.14
CA LEU A 318 24.88 -7.63 38.36
C LEU A 318 24.74 -7.26 39.85
N GLN A 319 24.16 -6.10 40.10
CA GLN A 319 23.79 -5.59 41.42
C GLN A 319 22.26 -5.49 41.51
N PRO A 320 21.72 -5.55 42.75
CA PRO A 320 20.32 -5.18 42.93
C PRO A 320 20.06 -3.78 42.39
N ASP A 321 18.90 -3.60 41.81
CA ASP A 321 18.49 -2.36 41.14
C ASP A 321 19.25 -2.01 39.84
N ASP A 322 20.02 -2.93 39.26
CA ASP A 322 20.53 -2.78 37.89
C ASP A 322 19.39 -2.87 36.90
N ARG A 323 19.50 -2.09 35.78
CA ARG A 323 18.61 -2.16 34.62
C ARG A 323 19.43 -2.55 33.41
N ILE A 324 18.91 -3.51 32.63
CA ILE A 324 19.48 -3.90 31.36
C ILE A 324 18.52 -3.46 30.27
N VAL A 325 19.00 -2.71 29.25
CA VAL A 325 18.21 -2.20 28.15
C VAL A 325 18.80 -2.75 26.85
N ILE A 326 17.99 -3.50 26.11
CA ILE A 326 18.33 -4.04 24.78
C ILE A 326 17.32 -3.49 23.79
N TYR A 327 17.77 -3.01 22.63
CA TYR A 327 16.90 -2.32 21.67
C TYR A 327 17.46 -2.44 20.26
N THR A 328 16.60 -2.33 19.25
CA THR A 328 16.96 -2.26 17.83
C THR A 328 17.25 -0.83 17.40
N ASP A 329 17.85 -0.66 16.23
CA ASP A 329 18.27 0.64 15.69
C ASP A 329 17.09 1.59 15.45
N GLY A 330 15.87 1.10 15.23
CA GLY A 330 14.65 1.91 15.19
C GLY A 330 14.42 2.81 16.42
N ILE A 331 15.14 2.56 17.54
CA ILE A 331 15.18 3.43 18.70
C ILE A 331 16.19 4.58 18.50
N THR A 332 17.34 4.31 17.91
CA THR A 332 18.47 5.26 17.79
C THR A 332 18.48 6.02 16.49
N GLU A 333 17.98 5.43 15.40
CA GLU A 333 17.98 6.02 14.05
C GLU A 333 16.75 6.90 13.78
N VAL A 334 16.28 7.60 14.82
CA VAL A 334 15.20 8.58 14.71
C VAL A 334 15.75 9.99 14.54
N PHE A 335 15.13 10.78 13.66
CA PHE A 335 15.55 12.13 13.33
C PHE A 335 14.57 13.17 13.84
N ASN A 336 15.10 14.28 14.34
CA ASN A 336 14.30 15.44 14.72
C ASN A 336 14.00 16.34 13.51
N SER A 337 13.23 17.41 13.73
CA SER A 337 12.86 18.39 12.68
C SER A 337 14.05 19.15 12.06
N ARG A 338 15.25 19.08 12.69
CA ARG A 338 16.50 19.65 12.17
C ARG A 338 17.35 18.62 11.42
N GLY A 339 16.91 17.37 11.31
CA GLY A 339 17.65 16.29 10.69
C GLY A 339 18.78 15.74 11.55
N GLU A 340 18.76 15.99 12.88
CA GLU A 340 19.73 15.43 13.82
C GLU A 340 19.24 14.07 14.32
N MET A 341 20.09 13.05 14.26
CA MET A 341 19.78 11.70 14.75
C MET A 341 19.89 11.64 16.27
N LEU A 342 19.00 10.91 16.94
CA LEU A 342 19.06 10.68 18.40
C LEU A 342 20.37 9.98 18.77
N GLY A 343 20.68 8.88 18.10
CA GLY A 343 21.90 8.11 18.27
C GLY A 343 22.07 7.47 19.66
N ILE A 344 23.17 6.76 19.84
CA ILE A 344 23.54 6.15 21.12
C ILE A 344 23.63 7.18 22.26
N PRO A 345 24.23 8.37 22.08
CA PRO A 345 24.30 9.36 23.17
C PRO A 345 22.92 9.83 23.65
N GLY A 346 21.97 10.02 22.73
CA GLY A 346 20.62 10.45 23.08
C GLY A 346 19.87 9.40 23.90
N ILE A 347 19.89 8.14 23.45
CA ILE A 347 19.23 7.06 24.19
C ILE A 347 19.93 6.79 25.54
N GLN A 348 21.27 6.91 25.61
CA GLN A 348 22.03 6.74 26.86
C GLN A 348 21.61 7.77 27.91
N GLU A 349 21.34 9.02 27.51
CA GLU A 349 20.84 10.05 28.40
C GLU A 349 19.42 9.79 28.88
N ILE A 350 18.52 9.33 27.99
CA ILE A 350 17.15 8.95 28.37
C ILE A 350 17.17 7.80 29.37
N VAL A 351 17.99 6.77 29.12
CA VAL A 351 18.19 5.62 30.01
C VAL A 351 18.75 6.06 31.35
N ARG A 352 19.72 6.96 31.36
CA ARG A 352 20.29 7.51 32.61
C ARG A 352 19.23 8.21 33.47
N GLN A 353 18.39 9.07 32.83
CA GLN A 353 17.33 9.79 33.55
C GLN A 353 16.23 8.90 34.08
N SER A 354 15.99 7.75 33.48
CA SER A 354 14.94 6.79 33.84
C SER A 354 15.47 5.60 34.69
N SER A 355 16.77 5.58 35.02
CA SER A 355 17.45 4.43 35.64
C SER A 355 16.91 4.04 37.01
N SER A 356 16.19 4.90 37.73
CA SER A 356 15.56 4.62 39.02
C SER A 356 14.15 4.02 38.90
N LEU A 357 13.55 4.02 37.73
CA LEU A 357 12.17 3.57 37.49
C LEU A 357 12.07 2.03 37.46
N PRO A 358 10.91 1.44 37.79
CA PRO A 358 10.60 0.05 37.47
C PRO A 358 10.68 -0.21 35.96
N ALA A 359 10.87 -1.48 35.54
CA ALA A 359 11.07 -1.84 34.13
C ALA A 359 9.98 -1.31 33.20
N GLN A 360 8.73 -1.43 33.59
CA GLN A 360 7.59 -0.96 32.79
C GLN A 360 7.58 0.58 32.60
N GLU A 361 7.83 1.31 33.69
CA GLU A 361 7.87 2.77 33.67
C GLU A 361 9.09 3.28 32.90
N MET A 362 10.24 2.63 33.07
CA MET A 362 11.45 2.95 32.31
C MET A 362 11.29 2.69 30.83
N LYS A 363 10.69 1.57 30.45
CA LYS A 363 10.34 1.29 29.06
C LYS A 363 9.48 2.42 28.46
N GLN A 364 8.43 2.84 29.18
CA GLN A 364 7.55 3.91 28.72
C GLN A 364 8.30 5.25 28.61
N ALA A 365 9.14 5.59 29.60
CA ALA A 365 9.95 6.80 29.56
C ALA A 365 10.92 6.83 28.36
N ILE A 366 11.50 5.67 28.00
CA ILE A 366 12.34 5.56 26.80
C ILE A 366 11.51 5.81 25.55
N LEU A 367 10.37 5.16 25.39
CA LEU A 367 9.50 5.31 24.22
C LEU A 367 9.00 6.75 24.09
N ASP A 368 8.60 7.38 25.18
CA ASP A 368 8.15 8.78 25.20
C ASP A 368 9.28 9.75 24.83
N GLY A 369 10.50 9.51 25.31
CA GLY A 369 11.68 10.29 24.96
C GLY A 369 12.04 10.21 23.48
N VAL A 370 11.98 9.00 22.90
CA VAL A 370 12.19 8.76 21.46
C VAL A 370 11.08 9.43 20.65
N ALA A 371 9.83 9.30 21.07
CA ALA A 371 8.70 9.94 20.40
C ALA A 371 8.77 11.48 20.43
N ALA A 372 9.22 12.05 21.55
CA ALA A 372 9.42 13.51 21.69
C ALA A 372 10.57 14.04 20.81
N TRP A 373 11.60 13.23 20.55
CA TRP A 373 12.69 13.60 19.64
C TRP A 373 12.26 13.50 18.17
N ARG A 374 11.53 12.45 17.82
CA ARG A 374 11.22 12.10 16.44
C ARG A 374 10.29 13.09 15.75
N SER A 375 10.65 13.47 14.52
CA SER A 375 9.79 14.20 13.60
C SER A 375 9.23 13.27 12.51
N GLY A 376 7.92 13.07 12.49
CA GLY A 376 7.26 12.19 11.52
C GLY A 376 6.96 10.76 12.06
N PRO A 377 6.44 9.87 11.21
CA PRO A 377 6.16 8.49 11.57
C PRO A 377 7.46 7.69 11.78
N PRO A 378 7.41 6.51 12.43
CA PRO A 378 8.53 5.57 12.47
C PRO A 378 8.96 5.17 11.05
N THR A 379 10.25 4.99 10.84
CA THR A 379 10.86 4.59 9.56
C THR A 379 11.41 3.17 9.61
N ASP A 380 11.56 2.60 10.81
CA ASP A 380 12.04 1.25 11.04
C ASP A 380 11.28 0.57 12.19
N ASP A 381 11.37 -0.77 12.25
CA ASP A 381 10.80 -1.57 13.32
C ASP A 381 11.41 -1.17 14.66
N VAL A 382 10.63 -1.19 15.72
CA VAL A 382 11.07 -0.79 17.05
C VAL A 382 10.91 -1.95 18.01
N SER A 383 12.03 -2.48 18.49
CA SER A 383 12.08 -3.45 19.58
C SER A 383 12.82 -2.88 20.78
N LEU A 384 12.25 -3.04 21.95
CA LEU A 384 12.83 -2.58 23.21
C LEU A 384 12.55 -3.60 24.33
N MET A 385 13.57 -3.97 25.06
CA MET A 385 13.47 -4.83 26.23
C MET A 385 14.17 -4.17 27.42
N VAL A 386 13.45 -4.03 28.51
CA VAL A 386 13.99 -3.52 29.79
C VAL A 386 13.89 -4.60 30.84
N VAL A 387 15.01 -4.90 31.46
CA VAL A 387 15.11 -5.86 32.57
C VAL A 387 15.50 -5.13 33.86
N HIS A 388 14.79 -5.39 34.94
CA HIS A 388 15.09 -4.88 36.25
C HIS A 388 15.52 -6.04 37.14
N VAL A 389 16.73 -5.96 37.69
CA VAL A 389 17.29 -6.89 38.72
C VAL A 389 16.81 -6.41 40.09
N ARG A 390 15.96 -7.20 40.75
CA ARG A 390 15.37 -6.86 42.04
C ARG A 390 16.22 -7.32 43.20
#